data_02b77710e4a02eb695e9fd40a470ff84
#
_entry.id   02b77710e4a02eb695e9fd40a470ff84
#
_cell.length_a   1.000
_cell.length_b   1.000
_cell.length_c   1.000
_cell.angle_alpha   90.00
_cell.angle_beta   90.00
_cell.angle_gamma   90.00
#
_symmetry.space_group_name_H-M   'P 1'
#
loop_
_entity.id
_entity.type
_entity.pdbx_description
1 polymer ?
#
loop_
_entity_poly.entity_id
_entity_poly.type
_entity_poly.pdbx_seq_one_letter_code
_entity_poly.pdbx_strand_id
1 'polypeptide(L)'
;MLVETKNLSKLYGDKVAVNCLDIQIERGSFTAILGPNGAGKSTTIQMLIGLLKPTSGQICYAEKAKLGVVFQNSVLDDRLTVLENLTIRAKQYREMPAGRIERLASQLGLSAFAKQPYGTLSGGQKRRVDIARALLNSPDLLFLDEPTTGLDIQTRESIWSLLKQIQKEEQMTIVLTTHYLNEADDAD
;
A
#
# COMPACT_ATOMS: atom_id res chain seq x y z
N MET A 1 15.08 -12.29 -2.29
CA MET A 1 15.10 -10.86 -1.87
C MET A 1 14.44 -10.00 -2.94
N LEU A 2 13.52 -9.10 -2.56
CA LEU A 2 12.85 -8.17 -3.47
C LEU A 2 13.34 -6.73 -3.27
N VAL A 3 13.55 -6.32 -2.01
CA VAL A 3 14.10 -5.00 -1.65
C VAL A 3 15.13 -5.17 -0.53
N GLU A 4 16.22 -4.43 -0.63
CA GLU A 4 17.25 -4.30 0.41
C GLU A 4 17.58 -2.83 0.63
N THR A 5 17.74 -2.41 1.88
CA THR A 5 18.30 -1.09 2.21
C THR A 5 19.63 -1.23 2.93
N LYS A 6 20.54 -0.27 2.71
CA LYS A 6 21.85 -0.22 3.34
C LYS A 6 22.10 1.15 3.92
N ASN A 7 22.18 1.23 5.26
CA ASN A 7 22.40 2.46 6.03
C ASN A 7 21.46 3.61 5.61
N LEU A 8 20.19 3.27 5.31
CA LEU A 8 19.23 4.23 4.79
C LEU A 8 18.91 5.30 5.84
N SER A 9 19.15 6.56 5.50
CA SER A 9 18.94 7.67 6.43
C SER A 9 18.23 8.85 5.78
N LYS A 10 17.42 9.55 6.58
CA LYS A 10 16.76 10.79 6.17
C LYS A 10 16.83 11.83 7.27
N LEU A 11 17.39 12.99 6.94
CA LEU A 11 17.44 14.16 7.77
C LEU A 11 16.60 15.29 7.17
N TYR A 12 15.94 16.06 8.02
CA TYR A 12 15.24 17.32 7.69
C TYR A 12 15.86 18.42 8.55
N GLY A 13 16.82 19.17 7.97
CA GLY A 13 17.69 20.03 8.80
C GLY A 13 18.40 19.21 9.87
N ASP A 14 18.25 19.60 11.13
CA ASP A 14 18.87 18.92 12.28
C ASP A 14 18.03 17.71 12.79
N LYS A 15 16.81 17.54 12.27
CA LYS A 15 15.94 16.44 12.70
C LYS A 15 16.24 15.17 11.92
N VAL A 16 16.66 14.12 12.64
CA VAL A 16 16.81 12.78 12.09
C VAL A 16 15.43 12.11 12.05
N ALA A 17 14.93 11.80 10.86
CA ALA A 17 13.66 11.10 10.67
C ALA A 17 13.86 9.59 10.52
N VAL A 18 14.92 9.16 9.83
CA VAL A 18 15.32 7.76 9.69
C VAL A 18 16.85 7.71 9.85
N ASN A 19 17.36 6.76 10.61
CA ASN A 19 18.77 6.64 10.92
C ASN A 19 19.31 5.25 10.65
N CYS A 20 20.20 5.11 9.67
CA CYS A 20 20.94 3.89 9.32
C CYS A 20 20.06 2.64 9.29
N LEU A 21 18.90 2.73 8.59
CA LEU A 21 17.94 1.63 8.51
C LEU A 21 18.40 0.58 7.49
N ASP A 22 18.59 -0.65 7.96
CA ASP A 22 18.88 -1.83 7.15
C ASP A 22 17.71 -2.79 7.23
N ILE A 23 17.01 -2.99 6.12
CA ILE A 23 15.91 -3.94 6.03
C ILE A 23 16.05 -4.80 4.77
N GLN A 24 15.53 -6.02 4.86
CA GLN A 24 15.45 -6.97 3.76
C GLN A 24 14.02 -7.44 3.64
N ILE A 25 13.45 -7.31 2.43
CA ILE A 25 12.08 -7.72 2.13
C ILE A 25 12.16 -8.86 1.12
N GLU A 26 11.71 -10.03 1.54
CA GLU A 26 11.67 -11.22 0.68
C GLU A 26 10.45 -11.20 -0.23
N ARG A 27 10.52 -11.92 -1.36
CA ARG A 27 9.36 -12.11 -2.23
C ARG A 27 8.27 -12.90 -1.51
N GLY A 28 7.03 -12.44 -1.64
CA GLY A 28 5.87 -13.10 -1.03
C GLY A 28 5.74 -12.89 0.48
N SER A 29 6.63 -12.13 1.15
CA SER A 29 6.52 -11.82 2.57
C SER A 29 5.43 -10.80 2.85
N PHE A 30 4.93 -10.82 4.10
CA PHE A 30 4.03 -9.82 4.66
C PHE A 30 4.74 -9.10 5.81
N THR A 31 5.31 -7.94 5.53
CA THR A 31 6.17 -7.20 6.47
C THR A 31 5.42 -6.00 7.06
N ALA A 32 5.44 -5.86 8.39
CA ALA A 32 4.90 -4.70 9.09
C ALA A 32 6.01 -3.82 9.69
N ILE A 33 5.98 -2.53 9.40
CA ILE A 33 6.84 -1.52 10.03
C ILE A 33 6.05 -0.90 11.18
N LEU A 34 6.34 -1.32 12.41
CA LEU A 34 5.66 -0.88 13.61
C LEU A 34 6.38 0.31 14.25
N GLY A 35 5.61 1.25 14.79
CA GLY A 35 6.17 2.34 15.58
C GLY A 35 5.16 3.46 15.86
N PRO A 36 5.43 4.33 16.85
CA PRO A 36 4.55 5.45 17.17
C PRO A 36 4.50 6.49 16.04
N ASN A 37 3.56 7.43 16.16
CA ASN A 37 3.50 8.56 15.22
C ASN A 37 4.80 9.37 15.31
N GLY A 38 5.34 9.76 14.17
CA GLY A 38 6.63 10.47 14.09
C GLY A 38 7.89 9.59 14.10
N ALA A 39 7.76 8.26 14.20
CA ALA A 39 8.91 7.32 14.18
C ALA A 39 9.59 7.16 12.80
N GLY A 40 9.15 7.90 11.78
CA GLY A 40 9.75 7.83 10.43
C GLY A 40 9.14 6.78 9.51
N LYS A 41 8.05 6.11 9.88
CA LYS A 41 7.40 5.06 9.08
C LYS A 41 7.02 5.52 7.67
N SER A 42 6.22 6.58 7.57
CA SER A 42 5.82 7.15 6.26
C SER A 42 7.01 7.71 5.48
N THR A 43 8.02 8.28 6.17
CA THR A 43 9.27 8.72 5.56
C THR A 43 10.02 7.52 4.93
N THR A 44 10.06 6.40 5.63
CA THR A 44 10.66 5.16 5.12
C THR A 44 9.93 4.67 3.88
N ILE A 45 8.58 4.56 3.92
CA ILE A 45 7.81 4.18 2.74
C ILE A 45 8.06 5.16 1.58
N GLN A 46 8.03 6.47 1.81
CA GLN A 46 8.25 7.47 0.76
C GLN A 46 9.63 7.34 0.11
N MET A 47 10.68 6.98 0.87
CA MET A 47 12.00 6.67 0.32
C MET A 47 11.96 5.37 -0.49
N LEU A 48 11.35 4.33 0.06
CA LEU A 48 11.22 3.04 -0.62
C LEU A 48 10.46 3.12 -1.94
N ILE A 49 9.43 3.94 -2.07
CA ILE A 49 8.67 4.11 -3.33
C ILE A 49 9.26 5.17 -4.26
N GLY A 50 10.40 5.76 -3.89
CA GLY A 50 11.11 6.75 -4.71
C GLY A 50 10.50 8.15 -4.74
N LEU A 51 9.52 8.46 -3.88
CA LEU A 51 8.94 9.81 -3.74
C LEU A 51 9.85 10.76 -2.94
N LEU A 52 10.71 10.20 -2.12
CA LEU A 52 11.63 10.96 -1.27
C LEU A 52 13.05 10.45 -1.47
N LYS A 53 13.98 11.35 -1.79
CA LYS A 53 15.40 10.99 -1.89
C LYS A 53 15.99 10.83 -0.48
N PRO A 54 16.69 9.71 -0.18
CA PRO A 54 17.46 9.56 1.05
C PRO A 54 18.53 10.67 1.19
N THR A 55 18.88 11.01 2.42
CA THR A 55 20.05 11.86 2.70
C THR A 55 21.34 11.06 2.54
N SER A 56 21.33 9.79 2.98
CA SER A 56 22.42 8.83 2.78
C SER A 56 21.90 7.40 2.75
N GLY A 57 22.74 6.45 2.38
CA GLY A 57 22.41 5.06 2.23
C GLY A 57 21.87 4.73 0.83
N GLN A 58 21.47 3.47 0.66
CA GLN A 58 21.04 2.94 -0.63
C GLN A 58 19.79 2.09 -0.50
N ILE A 59 18.99 2.06 -1.56
CA ILE A 59 17.85 1.15 -1.73
C ILE A 59 18.09 0.36 -3.00
N CYS A 60 18.11 -0.96 -2.87
CA CYS A 60 18.30 -1.89 -3.98
C CYS A 60 17.00 -2.67 -4.21
N TYR A 61 16.48 -2.62 -5.43
CA TYR A 61 15.33 -3.40 -5.86
C TYR A 61 15.77 -4.55 -6.75
N ALA A 62 15.05 -5.66 -6.71
CA ALA A 62 15.15 -6.65 -7.77
C ALA A 62 14.73 -5.99 -9.10
N GLU A 63 15.39 -6.43 -10.20
CA GLU A 63 15.10 -5.88 -11.53
C GLU A 63 13.60 -5.94 -11.86
N LYS A 64 13.07 -4.85 -12.40
CA LYS A 64 11.70 -4.71 -12.92
C LYS A 64 10.56 -4.93 -11.90
N ALA A 65 10.81 -4.79 -10.60
CA ALA A 65 9.74 -4.86 -9.62
C ALA A 65 8.70 -3.75 -9.84
N LYS A 66 7.44 -4.15 -10.05
CA LYS A 66 6.30 -3.22 -10.14
C LYS A 66 5.81 -2.91 -8.74
N LEU A 67 5.61 -1.62 -8.44
CA LEU A 67 5.15 -1.16 -7.14
C LEU A 67 3.68 -0.74 -7.19
N GLY A 68 2.90 -1.19 -6.20
CA GLY A 68 1.61 -0.64 -5.84
C GLY A 68 1.73 0.16 -4.54
N VAL A 69 0.99 1.25 -4.41
CA VAL A 69 1.05 2.09 -3.21
C VAL A 69 -0.34 2.50 -2.77
N VAL A 70 -0.66 2.29 -1.50
CA VAL A 70 -1.83 2.83 -0.83
C VAL A 70 -1.36 3.85 0.19
N PHE A 71 -1.68 5.12 -0.06
CA PHE A 71 -1.31 6.21 0.84
C PHE A 71 -2.27 6.29 2.04
N GLN A 72 -1.84 6.95 3.09
CA GLN A 72 -2.69 7.23 4.26
C GLN A 72 -3.95 8.02 3.84
N ASN A 73 -3.76 9.07 3.03
CA ASN A 73 -4.86 9.81 2.41
C ASN A 73 -5.08 9.31 0.99
N SER A 74 -6.35 9.14 0.60
CA SER A 74 -6.68 8.73 -0.76
C SER A 74 -6.30 9.80 -1.78
N VAL A 75 -5.95 9.34 -2.98
CA VAL A 75 -5.64 10.16 -4.15
C VAL A 75 -6.73 10.06 -5.22
N LEU A 76 -7.88 9.50 -4.87
CA LEU A 76 -9.04 9.33 -5.77
C LEU A 76 -9.93 10.56 -5.73
N ASP A 77 -10.67 10.82 -6.81
CA ASP A 77 -11.60 11.94 -6.92
C ASP A 77 -12.93 11.57 -6.25
N ASP A 78 -13.33 12.36 -5.25
CA ASP A 78 -14.57 12.19 -4.49
C ASP A 78 -15.83 12.31 -5.33
N ARG A 79 -15.78 13.03 -6.46
CA ARG A 79 -16.93 13.30 -7.34
C ARG A 79 -17.17 12.19 -8.35
N LEU A 80 -16.14 11.44 -8.66
CA LEU A 80 -16.22 10.31 -9.60
C LEU A 80 -16.70 9.06 -8.90
N THR A 81 -17.39 8.20 -9.62
CA THR A 81 -17.74 6.86 -9.15
C THR A 81 -16.49 6.01 -8.94
N VAL A 82 -16.63 4.94 -8.17
CA VAL A 82 -15.54 3.95 -7.97
C VAL A 82 -15.04 3.44 -9.33
N LEU A 83 -15.96 3.06 -10.21
CA LEU A 83 -15.61 2.52 -11.53
C LEU A 83 -14.89 3.54 -12.40
N GLU A 84 -15.32 4.80 -12.40
CA GLU A 84 -14.66 5.88 -13.16
C GLU A 84 -13.24 6.11 -12.64
N ASN A 85 -13.05 6.22 -11.33
CA ASN A 85 -11.72 6.34 -10.71
C ASN A 85 -10.77 5.21 -11.14
N LEU A 86 -11.24 3.96 -11.04
CA LEU A 86 -10.44 2.79 -11.45
C LEU A 86 -10.15 2.79 -12.95
N THR A 87 -11.15 3.16 -13.78
CA THR A 87 -11.00 3.19 -15.24
C THR A 87 -10.01 4.26 -15.68
N ILE A 88 -10.07 5.47 -15.09
CA ILE A 88 -9.12 6.55 -15.40
C ILE A 88 -7.71 6.11 -15.04
N ARG A 89 -7.53 5.51 -13.86
CA ARG A 89 -6.22 5.01 -13.44
C ARG A 89 -5.72 3.90 -14.34
N ALA A 90 -6.59 2.98 -14.72
CA ALA A 90 -6.28 1.87 -15.62
C ALA A 90 -5.71 2.34 -16.96
N LYS A 91 -6.28 3.39 -17.54
CA LYS A 91 -5.83 3.98 -18.83
C LYS A 91 -4.42 4.59 -18.77
N GLN A 92 -3.87 4.81 -17.58
CA GLN A 92 -2.50 5.32 -17.42
C GLN A 92 -1.43 4.24 -17.56
N TYR A 93 -1.81 2.95 -17.49
CA TYR A 93 -0.90 1.84 -17.67
C TYR A 93 -0.83 1.42 -19.15
N ARG A 94 0.39 1.15 -19.64
CA ARG A 94 0.61 0.71 -21.02
C ARG A 94 -0.02 -0.65 -21.30
N GLU A 95 0.07 -1.54 -20.32
CA GLU A 95 -0.42 -2.92 -20.40
C GLU A 95 -1.26 -3.18 -19.16
N MET A 96 -2.51 -3.52 -19.39
CA MET A 96 -3.41 -3.95 -18.34
C MET A 96 -4.15 -5.20 -18.77
N PRO A 97 -4.21 -6.24 -17.93
CA PRO A 97 -4.94 -7.46 -18.26
C PRO A 97 -6.42 -7.15 -18.49
N ALA A 98 -7.01 -7.71 -19.56
CA ALA A 98 -8.44 -7.59 -19.81
C ALA A 98 -9.26 -8.11 -18.61
N GLY A 99 -10.33 -7.40 -18.26
CA GLY A 99 -11.19 -7.77 -17.14
C GLY A 99 -10.54 -7.59 -15.74
N ARG A 100 -9.40 -6.86 -15.64
CA ARG A 100 -8.73 -6.67 -14.33
C ARG A 100 -9.58 -5.86 -13.36
N ILE A 101 -10.28 -4.83 -13.82
CA ILE A 101 -11.14 -4.00 -12.96
C ILE A 101 -12.28 -4.84 -12.39
N GLU A 102 -12.96 -5.61 -13.23
CA GLU A 102 -14.08 -6.47 -12.83
C GLU A 102 -13.64 -7.54 -11.84
N ARG A 103 -12.48 -8.15 -12.07
CA ARG A 103 -11.89 -9.13 -11.16
C ARG A 103 -11.57 -8.53 -9.80
N LEU A 104 -10.91 -7.38 -9.77
CA LEU A 104 -10.62 -6.66 -8.53
C LEU A 104 -11.89 -6.19 -7.83
N ALA A 105 -12.89 -5.71 -8.59
CA ALA A 105 -14.16 -5.30 -8.01
C ALA A 105 -14.89 -6.48 -7.32
N SER A 106 -14.83 -7.67 -7.91
CA SER A 106 -15.37 -8.88 -7.30
C SER A 106 -14.55 -9.30 -6.06
N GLN A 107 -13.23 -9.43 -6.20
CA GLN A 107 -12.31 -9.88 -5.14
C GLN A 107 -12.34 -8.99 -3.91
N LEU A 108 -12.43 -7.66 -4.11
CA LEU A 108 -12.44 -6.65 -3.05
C LEU A 108 -13.85 -6.26 -2.59
N GLY A 109 -14.91 -6.89 -3.14
CA GLY A 109 -16.30 -6.64 -2.77
C GLY A 109 -16.79 -5.23 -3.16
N LEU A 110 -16.28 -4.65 -4.27
CA LEU A 110 -16.66 -3.32 -4.72
C LEU A 110 -17.94 -3.28 -5.55
N SER A 111 -18.41 -4.43 -6.05
CA SER A 111 -19.50 -4.52 -7.01
C SER A 111 -20.80 -3.85 -6.54
N ALA A 112 -21.09 -3.92 -5.24
CA ALA A 112 -22.29 -3.33 -4.64
C ALA A 112 -22.33 -1.79 -4.70
N PHE A 113 -21.16 -1.13 -4.76
CA PHE A 113 -21.05 0.34 -4.77
C PHE A 113 -20.16 0.89 -5.90
N ALA A 114 -19.89 0.07 -6.93
CA ALA A 114 -19.03 0.45 -8.05
C ALA A 114 -19.51 1.72 -8.81
N LYS A 115 -20.81 1.97 -8.79
CA LYS A 115 -21.46 3.14 -9.44
C LYS A 115 -21.71 4.31 -8.47
N GLN A 116 -21.35 4.18 -7.19
CA GLN A 116 -21.49 5.27 -6.22
C GLN A 116 -20.30 6.23 -6.30
N PRO A 117 -20.51 7.55 -6.08
CA PRO A 117 -19.42 8.51 -5.96
C PRO A 117 -18.49 8.13 -4.81
N TYR A 118 -17.17 8.16 -5.05
CA TYR A 118 -16.16 7.77 -4.07
C TYR A 118 -16.30 8.53 -2.74
N GLY A 119 -16.60 9.84 -2.80
CA GLY A 119 -16.76 10.69 -1.63
C GLY A 119 -17.85 10.25 -0.67
N THR A 120 -18.87 9.50 -1.14
CA THR A 120 -20.03 9.05 -0.33
C THR A 120 -19.80 7.72 0.38
N LEU A 121 -18.66 7.07 0.14
CA LEU A 121 -18.33 5.75 0.68
C LEU A 121 -17.90 5.84 2.16
N SER A 122 -18.14 4.76 2.91
CA SER A 122 -17.56 4.59 4.25
C SER A 122 -16.03 4.49 4.18
N GLY A 123 -15.34 4.72 5.31
CA GLY A 123 -13.88 4.63 5.38
C GLY A 123 -13.34 3.26 4.90
N GLY A 124 -13.97 2.17 5.33
CA GLY A 124 -13.59 0.83 4.90
C GLY A 124 -13.83 0.58 3.41
N GLN A 125 -14.94 1.08 2.86
CA GLN A 125 -15.20 1.01 1.42
C GLN A 125 -14.16 1.82 0.63
N LYS A 126 -13.85 3.04 1.06
CA LYS A 126 -12.79 3.87 0.46
C LYS A 126 -11.46 3.13 0.46
N ARG A 127 -11.08 2.50 1.59
CA ARG A 127 -9.82 1.75 1.70
C ARG A 127 -9.76 0.57 0.73
N ARG A 128 -10.87 -0.17 0.56
CA ARG A 128 -10.93 -1.26 -0.44
C ARG A 128 -10.74 -0.75 -1.88
N VAL A 129 -11.30 0.42 -2.21
CA VAL A 129 -11.09 1.06 -3.53
C VAL A 129 -9.65 1.52 -3.71
N ASP A 130 -9.01 2.10 -2.69
CA ASP A 130 -7.59 2.49 -2.73
C ASP A 130 -6.68 1.28 -2.96
N ILE A 131 -6.98 0.15 -2.31
CA ILE A 131 -6.28 -1.12 -2.53
C ILE A 131 -6.50 -1.60 -3.97
N ALA A 132 -7.75 -1.62 -4.47
CA ALA A 132 -8.03 -1.98 -5.86
C ALA A 132 -7.23 -1.15 -6.86
N ARG A 133 -7.19 0.17 -6.66
CA ARG A 133 -6.41 1.09 -7.49
C ARG A 133 -4.92 0.73 -7.50
N ALA A 134 -4.35 0.40 -6.33
CA ALA A 134 -2.94 0.03 -6.23
C ALA A 134 -2.63 -1.32 -6.90
N LEU A 135 -3.61 -2.22 -6.99
CA LEU A 135 -3.49 -3.54 -7.58
C LEU A 135 -3.71 -3.60 -9.10
N LEU A 136 -4.20 -2.52 -9.73
CA LEU A 136 -4.54 -2.50 -11.17
C LEU A 136 -3.38 -2.98 -12.05
N ASN A 137 -2.17 -2.56 -11.78
CA ASN A 137 -0.98 -2.87 -12.58
C ASN A 137 -0.33 -4.22 -12.21
N SER A 138 -1.02 -5.07 -11.46
CA SER A 138 -0.48 -6.34 -10.94
C SER A 138 0.94 -6.15 -10.37
N PRO A 139 1.08 -5.41 -9.26
CA PRO A 139 2.38 -5.12 -8.68
C PRO A 139 3.02 -6.37 -8.06
N ASP A 140 4.35 -6.43 -8.05
CA ASP A 140 5.12 -7.42 -7.30
C ASP A 140 5.18 -7.11 -5.80
N LEU A 141 5.05 -5.82 -5.45
CA LEU A 141 5.19 -5.29 -4.11
C LEU A 141 4.13 -4.20 -3.86
N LEU A 142 3.33 -4.40 -2.83
CA LEU A 142 2.31 -3.46 -2.37
C LEU A 142 2.77 -2.78 -1.08
N PHE A 143 2.93 -1.46 -1.12
CA PHE A 143 3.14 -0.63 0.05
C PHE A 143 1.84 -0.04 0.55
N LEU A 144 1.60 -0.09 1.87
CA LEU A 144 0.42 0.53 2.49
C LEU A 144 0.88 1.40 3.68
N ASP A 145 0.59 2.69 3.61
CA ASP A 145 0.89 3.61 4.71
C ASP A 145 -0.33 3.75 5.62
N GLU A 146 -0.24 3.15 6.80
CA GLU A 146 -1.30 3.11 7.84
C GLU A 146 -2.69 2.75 7.28
N PRO A 147 -2.86 1.56 6.64
CA PRO A 147 -4.06 1.24 5.88
C PRO A 147 -5.35 1.14 6.70
N THR A 148 -5.26 1.01 8.00
CA THR A 148 -6.38 0.75 8.91
C THR A 148 -6.66 1.89 9.89
N THR A 149 -5.87 2.97 9.82
CA THR A 149 -6.04 4.14 10.68
C THR A 149 -7.41 4.78 10.50
N GLY A 150 -8.10 5.07 11.61
CA GLY A 150 -9.43 5.67 11.64
C GLY A 150 -10.59 4.71 11.33
N LEU A 151 -10.32 3.42 11.16
CA LEU A 151 -11.34 2.40 10.96
C LEU A 151 -11.74 1.74 12.29
N ASP A 152 -12.99 1.30 12.40
CA ASP A 152 -13.44 0.45 13.50
C ASP A 152 -12.79 -0.93 13.49
N ILE A 153 -12.86 -1.66 14.59
CA ILE A 153 -12.18 -2.95 14.79
C ILE A 153 -12.58 -3.97 13.72
N GLN A 154 -13.88 -4.13 13.45
CA GLN A 154 -14.37 -5.13 12.49
C GLN A 154 -13.91 -4.81 11.07
N THR A 155 -13.94 -3.53 10.69
CA THR A 155 -13.46 -3.07 9.39
C THR A 155 -11.96 -3.29 9.25
N ARG A 156 -11.17 -3.05 10.31
CA ARG A 156 -9.72 -3.36 10.33
C ARG A 156 -9.45 -4.82 10.07
N GLU A 157 -10.06 -5.72 10.84
CA GLU A 157 -9.91 -7.17 10.67
C GLU A 157 -10.29 -7.62 9.25
N SER A 158 -11.34 -7.02 8.68
CA SER A 158 -11.76 -7.28 7.31
C SER A 158 -10.70 -6.86 6.27
N ILE A 159 -10.06 -5.69 6.45
CA ILE A 159 -8.98 -5.23 5.57
C ILE A 159 -7.74 -6.14 5.72
N TRP A 160 -7.39 -6.54 6.94
CA TRP A 160 -6.28 -7.47 7.19
C TRP A 160 -6.49 -8.81 6.53
N SER A 161 -7.66 -9.42 6.73
CA SER A 161 -8.02 -10.70 6.10
C SER A 161 -7.94 -10.60 4.57
N LEU A 162 -8.40 -9.48 4.01
CA LEU A 162 -8.33 -9.20 2.58
C LEU A 162 -6.87 -9.12 2.08
N LEU A 163 -6.00 -8.41 2.79
CA LEU A 163 -4.58 -8.28 2.42
C LEU A 163 -3.86 -9.63 2.49
N LYS A 164 -4.11 -10.43 3.52
CA LYS A 164 -3.57 -11.79 3.65
C LYS A 164 -4.07 -12.71 2.53
N GLN A 165 -5.33 -12.59 2.15
CA GLN A 165 -5.88 -13.35 1.02
C GLN A 165 -5.17 -12.99 -0.29
N ILE A 166 -5.03 -11.68 -0.58
CA ILE A 166 -4.34 -11.19 -1.78
C ILE A 166 -2.88 -11.66 -1.80
N GLN A 167 -2.16 -11.56 -0.68
CA GLN A 167 -0.78 -12.02 -0.56
C GLN A 167 -0.65 -13.49 -0.97
N LYS A 168 -1.56 -14.35 -0.47
CA LYS A 168 -1.54 -15.79 -0.76
C LYS A 168 -1.93 -16.11 -2.22
N GLU A 169 -3.02 -15.49 -2.71
CA GLU A 169 -3.57 -15.79 -4.04
C GLU A 169 -2.66 -15.27 -5.17
N GLU A 170 -2.10 -14.07 -5.02
CA GLU A 170 -1.27 -13.43 -6.04
C GLU A 170 0.24 -13.59 -5.77
N GLN A 171 0.64 -14.30 -4.70
CA GLN A 171 2.06 -14.43 -4.27
C GLN A 171 2.72 -13.06 -4.10
N MET A 172 1.93 -12.08 -3.67
CA MET A 172 2.34 -10.68 -3.60
C MET A 172 3.17 -10.41 -2.34
N THR A 173 4.19 -9.59 -2.48
CA THR A 173 4.91 -9.05 -1.34
C THR A 173 4.14 -7.84 -0.79
N ILE A 174 3.90 -7.78 0.51
CA ILE A 174 3.19 -6.67 1.16
C ILE A 174 4.10 -6.05 2.22
N VAL A 175 4.20 -4.73 2.20
CA VAL A 175 4.85 -3.92 3.25
C VAL A 175 3.88 -2.87 3.72
N LEU A 176 3.57 -2.86 5.00
CA LEU A 176 2.70 -1.84 5.57
C LEU A 176 3.32 -1.16 6.78
N THR A 177 2.85 0.04 7.07
CA THR A 177 3.13 0.71 8.33
C THR A 177 1.91 0.64 9.23
N THR A 178 2.15 0.50 10.53
CA THR A 178 1.09 0.53 11.54
C THR A 178 1.63 1.07 12.87
N HIS A 179 0.72 1.51 13.72
CA HIS A 179 1.01 1.81 15.13
C HIS A 179 0.26 0.85 16.07
N TYR A 180 -0.45 -0.14 15.52
CA TYR A 180 -1.17 -1.16 16.27
C TYR A 180 -0.33 -2.43 16.41
N LEU A 181 -0.04 -2.84 17.66
CA LEU A 181 0.76 -4.04 17.95
C LEU A 181 0.10 -5.32 17.38
N ASN A 182 -1.20 -5.47 17.57
CA ASN A 182 -1.95 -6.64 17.09
C ASN A 182 -1.84 -6.85 15.57
N GLU A 183 -1.61 -5.77 14.82
CA GLU A 183 -1.42 -5.86 13.37
C GLU A 183 -0.01 -6.35 13.01
N ALA A 184 0.98 -6.08 13.84
CA ALA A 184 2.35 -6.53 13.61
C ALA A 184 2.55 -8.02 14.01
N ASP A 185 1.78 -8.53 14.98
CA ASP A 185 1.86 -9.94 15.41
C ASP A 185 1.48 -10.93 14.30
N ASP A 186 0.75 -10.45 13.31
CA ASP A 186 0.26 -11.23 12.17
C ASP A 186 1.17 -11.14 10.92
N ALA A 187 2.25 -10.35 10.97
CA ALA A 187 3.26 -10.24 9.91
C ALA A 187 4.36 -11.31 10.05
N ASP A 188 5.09 -11.55 8.96
CA ASP A 188 6.24 -12.48 8.91
C ASP A 188 7.44 -11.94 9.68
#